data_18f981996b7ce4c0b2b3531301044ce6
#
_entry.id   18f981996b7ce4c0b2b3531301044ce6
#
_cell.length_a   1.000
_cell.length_b   1.000
_cell.length_c   1.000
_cell.angle_alpha   90.00
_cell.angle_beta   90.00
_cell.angle_gamma   90.00
#
_symmetry.space_group_name_H-M   'P 1'
#
loop_
_entity.id
_entity.type
_entity.pdbx_description
1 polymer ?
#
loop_
_entity_poly.entity_id
_entity_poly.type
_entity_poly.pdbx_seq_one_letter_code
_entity_poly.pdbx_strand_id
1 'polypeptide(L)'
;MNLVKKQRENRYRLGELFLETGLVDGSAISEGLSISKRTSFPIGRVLVMTGWLDDHDVNCALELQNLLREGTIDNRLAADLLRFCHLNKVDINESFRLNGITSSGESPQSRLGRLFFAAGIVDENQLAQAGREAQRHDMTLGSALLMLRFVSQKTLEGALNLQVMLRDGKVTFPEALAFCKEMHERQVSLREVLGDNGKLVRSNSAAPRIGEFLVAAQLVKNTEVLTACEIGTEEDNNIGRVLLSRGQLSELVLEAALKLQNMMQSRVFTYRRAVKLLRLVYKLGAPLEQIIEESQALDDVFKLLRRAAIVPEKIVRDVACEIVDFEDTVAEALLSRGYINPIHARIGLACLERIRNGEICEDKAAFLIYHCCNKPGQEMEMFSRINWSELRRLQLRQDLLV
;
A
#
# COMPACT_ATOMS: atom_id res chain seq x y z
N MET A 1 1.48 39.30 26.43
CA MET A 1 0.18 38.88 25.81
C MET A 1 0.20 37.49 25.20
N ASN A 2 1.37 36.80 25.14
CA ASN A 2 1.49 35.44 24.53
C ASN A 2 1.37 34.26 25.53
N LEU A 3 1.51 34.48 26.83
CA LEU A 3 1.40 33.42 27.85
C LEU A 3 -0.07 33.08 28.20
N VAL A 4 -0.99 34.04 28.10
CA VAL A 4 -2.41 33.81 28.39
C VAL A 4 -3.15 33.10 27.22
N LYS A 5 -2.63 33.20 25.99
CA LYS A 5 -3.17 32.44 24.84
C LYS A 5 -2.78 30.96 24.92
N LYS A 6 -1.57 30.63 25.38
CA LYS A 6 -1.07 29.26 25.54
C LYS A 6 -1.79 28.47 26.62
N GLN A 7 -2.36 29.13 27.63
CA GLN A 7 -3.16 28.49 28.68
C GLN A 7 -4.63 28.21 28.29
N ARG A 8 -5.14 28.79 27.21
CA ARG A 8 -6.50 28.50 26.70
C ARG A 8 -6.58 27.33 25.74
N GLU A 9 -5.48 26.91 25.15
CA GLU A 9 -5.41 25.78 24.18
C GLU A 9 -5.31 24.41 24.87
N ASN A 10 -5.01 24.33 26.16
CA ASN A 10 -4.81 23.05 26.85
C ASN A 10 -6.03 22.60 27.70
N ARG A 11 -7.25 22.99 27.35
CA ARG A 11 -8.47 22.43 27.94
C ARG A 11 -9.04 21.33 27.09
N TYR A 12 -8.32 20.23 27.01
CA TYR A 12 -8.88 19.03 26.38
C TYR A 12 -10.11 18.57 27.19
N ARG A 13 -11.27 18.55 26.53
CA ARG A 13 -12.51 18.10 27.16
C ARG A 13 -12.57 16.59 27.08
N LEU A 14 -13.12 15.94 28.08
CA LEU A 14 -13.24 14.49 28.18
C LEU A 14 -13.92 13.89 26.94
N GLY A 15 -14.94 14.56 26.40
CA GLY A 15 -15.63 14.15 25.17
C GLY A 15 -14.75 14.21 23.92
N GLU A 16 -13.81 15.16 23.83
CA GLU A 16 -12.87 15.26 22.72
C GLU A 16 -11.89 14.10 22.75
N LEU A 17 -11.42 13.70 23.95
CA LEU A 17 -10.54 12.55 24.11
C LEU A 17 -11.24 11.23 23.67
N PHE A 18 -12.51 11.04 24.02
CA PHE A 18 -13.27 9.87 23.57
C PHE A 18 -13.54 9.86 22.07
N LEU A 19 -13.76 11.00 21.44
CA LEU A 19 -13.88 11.12 19.99
C LEU A 19 -12.59 10.75 19.27
N GLU A 20 -11.45 11.27 19.76
CA GLU A 20 -10.14 11.04 19.16
C GLU A 20 -9.71 9.55 19.25
N THR A 21 -10.13 8.89 20.32
CA THR A 21 -9.91 7.43 20.47
C THR A 21 -10.86 6.59 19.62
N GLY A 22 -11.97 7.16 19.13
CA GLY A 22 -13.01 6.42 18.43
C GLY A 22 -13.80 5.45 19.32
N LEU A 23 -13.68 5.52 20.63
CA LEU A 23 -14.46 4.71 21.58
C LEU A 23 -15.93 5.12 21.62
N VAL A 24 -16.20 6.38 21.32
CA VAL A 24 -17.55 6.94 21.27
C VAL A 24 -17.65 7.79 20.01
N ASP A 25 -18.74 7.70 19.28
CA ASP A 25 -18.97 8.51 18.11
C ASP A 25 -19.54 9.91 18.43
N GLY A 26 -19.54 10.80 17.42
CA GLY A 26 -20.01 12.17 17.61
C GLY A 26 -21.49 12.27 17.97
N SER A 27 -22.31 11.30 17.56
CA SER A 27 -23.74 11.25 17.86
C SER A 27 -23.97 10.94 19.35
N ALA A 28 -23.28 9.94 19.88
CA ALA A 28 -23.34 9.57 21.28
C ALA A 28 -22.81 10.68 22.22
N ILE A 29 -21.73 11.37 21.83
CA ILE A 29 -21.26 12.56 22.59
C ILE A 29 -22.31 13.66 22.59
N SER A 30 -22.96 13.93 21.46
CA SER A 30 -24.01 14.96 21.35
C SER A 30 -25.22 14.62 22.20
N GLU A 31 -25.65 13.37 22.19
CA GLU A 31 -26.72 12.86 23.02
C GLU A 31 -26.35 12.93 24.51
N GLY A 32 -25.18 12.44 24.88
CA GLY A 32 -24.63 12.51 26.24
C GLY A 32 -24.56 13.94 26.77
N LEU A 33 -24.15 14.91 25.96
CA LEU A 33 -24.14 16.33 26.34
C LEU A 33 -25.56 16.89 26.55
N SER A 34 -26.53 16.47 25.73
CA SER A 34 -27.93 16.86 25.89
C SER A 34 -28.51 16.34 27.21
N ILE A 35 -28.26 15.08 27.52
CA ILE A 35 -28.68 14.44 28.80
C ILE A 35 -27.97 15.10 30.00
N SER A 36 -26.64 15.33 29.91
CA SER A 36 -25.84 15.97 30.91
C SER A 36 -26.37 17.37 31.28
N LYS A 37 -26.75 18.18 30.27
CA LYS A 37 -27.38 19.50 30.49
C LYS A 37 -28.73 19.42 31.18
N ARG A 38 -29.53 18.40 30.91
CA ARG A 38 -30.87 18.21 31.48
C ARG A 38 -30.82 17.65 32.88
N THR A 39 -29.87 16.78 33.19
CA THR A 39 -29.78 16.05 34.45
C THR A 39 -28.74 16.62 35.41
N SER A 40 -27.89 17.56 34.93
CA SER A 40 -26.74 18.07 35.66
C SER A 40 -25.69 17.01 36.03
N PHE A 41 -25.75 15.81 35.47
CA PHE A 41 -24.71 14.79 35.66
C PHE A 41 -23.50 15.07 34.76
N PRO A 42 -22.26 14.77 35.24
CA PRO A 42 -21.07 14.84 34.42
C PRO A 42 -21.22 13.94 33.17
N ILE A 43 -20.68 14.37 32.00
CA ILE A 43 -20.81 13.63 30.74
C ILE A 43 -20.26 12.20 30.85
N GLY A 44 -19.15 11.97 31.55
CA GLY A 44 -18.60 10.63 31.75
C GLY A 44 -19.60 9.70 32.43
N ARG A 45 -20.31 10.18 33.45
CA ARG A 45 -21.34 9.39 34.14
C ARG A 45 -22.55 9.11 33.23
N VAL A 46 -22.94 10.06 32.40
CA VAL A 46 -23.99 9.87 31.43
C VAL A 46 -23.62 8.78 30.41
N LEU A 47 -22.39 8.81 29.90
CA LEU A 47 -21.90 7.82 28.92
C LEU A 47 -21.85 6.40 29.51
N VAL A 48 -21.54 6.27 30.82
CA VAL A 48 -21.63 4.98 31.52
C VAL A 48 -23.09 4.54 31.71
N MET A 49 -23.97 5.44 32.14
CA MET A 49 -25.40 5.13 32.35
C MET A 49 -26.12 4.74 31.04
N THR A 50 -25.69 5.27 29.92
CA THR A 50 -26.23 4.96 28.60
C THR A 50 -25.56 3.74 27.96
N GLY A 51 -24.55 3.16 28.60
CA GLY A 51 -23.87 1.93 28.14
C GLY A 51 -22.87 2.14 27.01
N TRP A 52 -22.49 3.40 26.70
CA TRP A 52 -21.48 3.71 25.69
C TRP A 52 -20.05 3.40 26.17
N LEU A 53 -19.80 3.56 27.47
CA LEU A 53 -18.51 3.33 28.13
C LEU A 53 -18.75 2.58 29.44
N ASP A 54 -17.70 2.00 30.00
CA ASP A 54 -17.72 1.50 31.37
C ASP A 54 -17.02 2.47 32.35
N ASP A 55 -17.16 2.24 33.65
CA ASP A 55 -16.55 3.09 34.68
C ASP A 55 -15.02 3.07 34.59
N HIS A 56 -14.43 1.96 34.17
CA HIS A 56 -13.00 1.83 33.96
C HIS A 56 -12.48 2.82 32.89
N ASP A 57 -13.15 2.88 31.71
CA ASP A 57 -12.76 3.76 30.61
C ASP A 57 -12.84 5.24 31.02
N VAL A 58 -13.88 5.62 31.77
CA VAL A 58 -14.05 6.99 32.28
C VAL A 58 -12.98 7.34 33.30
N ASN A 59 -12.61 6.42 34.19
CA ASN A 59 -11.55 6.66 35.18
C ASN A 59 -10.20 6.82 34.47
N CYS A 60 -9.85 5.95 33.54
CA CYS A 60 -8.62 6.12 32.74
C CYS A 60 -8.60 7.44 31.97
N ALA A 61 -9.71 7.84 31.36
CA ALA A 61 -9.79 9.11 30.66
C ALA A 61 -9.63 10.33 31.56
N LEU A 62 -10.14 10.30 32.80
CA LEU A 62 -9.96 11.36 33.77
C LEU A 62 -8.50 11.49 34.25
N GLU A 63 -7.83 10.38 34.50
CA GLU A 63 -6.40 10.36 34.84
C GLU A 63 -5.55 10.94 33.71
N LEU A 64 -5.78 10.48 32.48
CA LEU A 64 -5.09 11.01 31.28
C LEU A 64 -5.38 12.49 31.06
N GLN A 65 -6.59 12.96 31.31
CA GLN A 65 -6.92 14.38 31.26
C GLN A 65 -6.13 15.21 32.27
N ASN A 66 -5.86 14.68 33.46
CA ASN A 66 -5.02 15.35 34.45
C ASN A 66 -3.58 15.45 33.98
N LEU A 67 -3.00 14.36 33.44
CA LEU A 67 -1.64 14.34 32.90
C LEU A 67 -1.49 15.28 31.68
N LEU A 68 -2.51 15.40 30.86
CA LEU A 68 -2.57 16.38 29.77
C LEU A 68 -2.56 17.82 30.28
N ARG A 69 -3.29 18.10 31.36
CA ARG A 69 -3.32 19.44 32.01
C ARG A 69 -1.98 19.83 32.65
N GLU A 70 -1.28 18.85 33.20
CA GLU A 70 0.06 18.99 33.76
C GLU A 70 1.13 19.13 32.66
N GLY A 71 0.79 18.83 31.40
CA GLY A 71 1.72 18.87 30.30
C GLY A 71 2.72 17.70 30.30
N THR A 72 2.44 16.67 31.09
CA THR A 72 3.29 15.46 31.22
C THR A 72 3.22 14.57 30.00
N ILE A 73 2.07 14.55 29.29
CA ILE A 73 1.82 13.80 28.08
C ILE A 73 1.16 14.70 27.02
N ASP A 74 1.31 14.35 25.74
CA ASP A 74 0.59 15.00 24.65
C ASP A 74 -0.76 14.31 24.36
N ASN A 75 -1.59 14.97 23.53
CA ASN A 75 -2.93 14.50 23.20
C ASN A 75 -2.90 13.13 22.50
N ARG A 76 -1.94 12.92 21.61
CA ARG A 76 -1.79 11.68 20.84
C ARG A 76 -1.46 10.50 21.73
N LEU A 77 -0.52 10.71 22.66
CA LEU A 77 -0.17 9.69 23.65
C LEU A 77 -1.35 9.37 24.58
N ALA A 78 -2.09 10.38 25.00
CA ALA A 78 -3.28 10.18 25.81
C ALA A 78 -4.36 9.35 25.09
N ALA A 79 -4.61 9.63 23.82
CA ALA A 79 -5.55 8.85 23.00
C ALA A 79 -5.09 7.39 22.82
N ASP A 80 -3.79 7.18 22.53
CA ASP A 80 -3.22 5.83 22.38
C ASP A 80 -3.31 5.03 23.69
N LEU A 81 -3.00 5.67 24.83
CA LEU A 81 -3.09 5.04 26.15
C LEU A 81 -4.53 4.71 26.55
N LEU A 82 -5.48 5.59 26.24
CA LEU A 82 -6.90 5.33 26.53
C LEU A 82 -7.44 4.16 25.73
N ARG A 83 -7.11 4.08 24.43
CA ARG A 83 -7.42 2.90 23.61
C ARG A 83 -6.83 1.64 24.21
N PHE A 84 -5.57 1.71 24.62
CA PHE A 84 -4.88 0.60 25.23
C PHE A 84 -5.55 0.12 26.52
N CYS A 85 -5.90 1.04 27.43
CA CYS A 85 -6.63 0.74 28.66
C CYS A 85 -7.99 0.08 28.37
N HIS A 86 -8.74 0.61 27.41
CA HIS A 86 -10.03 0.06 27.00
C HIS A 86 -9.92 -1.38 26.48
N LEU A 87 -8.99 -1.63 25.54
CA LEU A 87 -8.83 -2.92 24.90
C LEU A 87 -8.29 -4.00 25.85
N ASN A 88 -7.39 -3.64 26.73
CA ASN A 88 -6.69 -4.59 27.59
C ASN A 88 -7.25 -4.63 29.02
N LYS A 89 -8.19 -3.73 29.35
CA LYS A 89 -8.80 -3.58 30.69
C LYS A 89 -7.75 -3.42 31.79
N VAL A 90 -6.69 -2.65 31.51
CA VAL A 90 -5.62 -2.32 32.45
C VAL A 90 -5.71 -0.86 32.87
N ASP A 91 -5.24 -0.53 34.10
CA ASP A 91 -5.17 0.84 34.57
C ASP A 91 -4.06 1.66 33.88
N ILE A 92 -4.04 2.97 34.12
CA ILE A 92 -3.08 3.88 33.51
C ILE A 92 -1.63 3.54 33.88
N ASN A 93 -1.36 3.15 35.12
CA ASN A 93 -0.01 2.84 35.59
C ASN A 93 0.51 1.58 34.90
N GLU A 94 -0.30 0.56 34.81
CA GLU A 94 0.02 -0.66 34.08
C GLU A 94 0.13 -0.36 32.58
N SER A 95 -0.73 0.49 32.02
CA SER A 95 -0.63 0.99 30.65
C SER A 95 0.71 1.70 30.40
N PHE A 96 1.16 2.58 31.30
CA PHE A 96 2.48 3.20 31.20
C PHE A 96 3.60 2.16 31.21
N ARG A 97 3.56 1.22 32.16
CA ARG A 97 4.54 0.15 32.29
C ARG A 97 4.62 -0.71 31.01
N LEU A 98 3.48 -1.15 30.49
CA LEU A 98 3.40 -2.01 29.31
C LEU A 98 3.75 -1.26 28.01
N ASN A 99 3.56 0.05 27.97
CA ASN A 99 3.98 0.88 26.85
C ASN A 99 5.40 1.44 26.99
N GLY A 100 6.14 1.04 28.02
CA GLY A 100 7.52 1.49 28.25
C GLY A 100 7.67 2.98 28.53
N ILE A 101 6.64 3.61 29.13
CA ILE A 101 6.66 5.03 29.51
C ILE A 101 7.21 5.12 30.91
N THR A 102 8.33 5.81 31.07
CA THR A 102 8.93 6.05 32.37
C THR A 102 8.13 7.08 33.15
N SER A 103 8.18 7.02 34.48
CA SER A 103 7.51 7.95 35.40
C SER A 103 7.91 9.44 35.25
N SER A 104 8.95 9.73 34.47
CA SER A 104 9.39 11.07 34.07
C SER A 104 8.68 11.64 32.83
N GLY A 105 7.74 10.92 32.25
CA GLY A 105 7.02 11.38 31.06
C GLY A 105 7.82 11.32 29.75
N GLU A 106 9.08 10.89 29.79
CA GLU A 106 9.92 10.67 28.63
C GLU A 106 9.60 9.29 28.03
N SER A 107 8.59 9.24 27.18
CA SER A 107 8.33 8.04 26.37
C SER A 107 9.27 7.99 25.18
N PRO A 108 9.62 6.82 24.67
CA PRO A 108 10.20 6.71 23.32
C PRO A 108 9.33 7.49 22.35
N GLN A 109 9.91 8.47 21.65
CA GLN A 109 9.17 9.43 20.82
C GLN A 109 8.36 8.78 19.67
N SER A 110 8.58 7.48 19.40
CA SER A 110 7.89 6.75 18.33
C SER A 110 7.09 5.55 18.85
N ARG A 111 5.96 5.27 18.21
CA ARG A 111 5.15 4.07 18.47
C ARG A 111 5.95 2.78 18.32
N LEU A 112 6.88 2.76 17.34
CA LEU A 112 7.76 1.62 17.07
C LEU A 112 8.76 1.40 18.20
N GLY A 113 9.39 2.47 18.69
CA GLY A 113 10.32 2.41 19.82
C GLY A 113 9.66 1.86 21.08
N ARG A 114 8.42 2.29 21.37
CA ARG A 114 7.62 1.76 22.49
C ARG A 114 7.35 0.26 22.36
N LEU A 115 7.00 -0.21 21.16
CA LEU A 115 6.74 -1.62 20.92
C LEU A 115 8.00 -2.47 21.16
N PHE A 116 9.15 -2.06 20.62
CA PHE A 116 10.41 -2.79 20.77
C PHE A 116 10.93 -2.77 22.20
N PHE A 117 10.81 -1.63 22.90
CA PHE A 117 11.20 -1.51 24.30
C PHE A 117 10.33 -2.39 25.20
N ALA A 118 9.01 -2.31 25.06
CA ALA A 118 8.07 -3.12 25.84
C ALA A 118 8.20 -4.62 25.54
N ALA A 119 8.57 -5.02 24.33
CA ALA A 119 8.88 -6.41 23.98
C ALA A 119 10.24 -6.88 24.48
N GLY A 120 11.06 -5.98 25.06
CA GLY A 120 12.42 -6.32 25.55
C GLY A 120 13.41 -6.63 24.43
N ILE A 121 13.16 -6.17 23.22
CA ILE A 121 14.01 -6.36 22.03
C ILE A 121 15.17 -5.35 22.04
N VAL A 122 14.91 -4.14 22.48
CA VAL A 122 15.90 -3.06 22.63
C VAL A 122 15.80 -2.47 24.03
N ASP A 123 16.94 -2.08 24.57
CA ASP A 123 17.00 -1.34 25.85
C ASP A 123 16.97 0.18 25.63
N GLU A 124 16.90 0.92 26.73
CA GLU A 124 16.83 2.41 26.71
C GLU A 124 18.07 3.03 26.06
N ASN A 125 19.27 2.48 26.32
CA ASN A 125 20.52 2.97 25.73
C ASN A 125 20.54 2.77 24.22
N GLN A 126 20.09 1.60 23.76
CA GLN A 126 19.97 1.27 22.33
C GLN A 126 18.97 2.17 21.63
N LEU A 127 17.80 2.43 22.25
CA LEU A 127 16.82 3.38 21.71
C LEU A 127 17.37 4.80 21.65
N ALA A 128 18.03 5.26 22.69
CA ALA A 128 18.64 6.58 22.72
C ALA A 128 19.77 6.71 21.66
N GLN A 129 20.55 5.65 21.46
CA GLN A 129 21.55 5.61 20.40
C GLN A 129 20.89 5.66 19.01
N ALA A 130 19.88 4.83 18.77
CA ALA A 130 19.16 4.81 17.50
C ALA A 130 18.47 6.15 17.23
N GLY A 131 17.89 6.79 18.24
CA GLY A 131 17.30 8.13 18.14
C GLY A 131 18.32 9.19 17.71
N ARG A 132 19.51 9.19 18.31
CA ARG A 132 20.60 10.10 17.90
C ARG A 132 21.06 9.89 16.46
N GLU A 133 21.21 8.64 16.04
CA GLU A 133 21.58 8.31 14.67
C GLU A 133 20.46 8.66 13.66
N ALA A 134 19.20 8.43 14.03
CA ALA A 134 18.05 8.84 13.25
C ALA A 134 18.06 10.35 12.96
N GLN A 135 18.30 11.17 14.00
CA GLN A 135 18.40 12.63 13.87
C GLN A 135 19.63 13.07 13.04
N ARG A 136 20.79 12.42 13.24
CA ARG A 136 22.02 12.76 12.50
C ARG A 136 21.92 12.53 11.00
N HIS A 137 21.24 11.48 10.61
CA HIS A 137 21.16 11.01 9.23
C HIS A 137 19.81 11.30 8.56
N ASP A 138 18.92 12.05 9.22
CA ASP A 138 17.56 12.36 8.73
C ASP A 138 16.81 11.10 8.28
N MET A 139 16.86 10.06 9.13
CA MET A 139 16.20 8.78 8.88
C MET A 139 15.21 8.45 9.99
N THR A 140 14.32 7.48 9.73
CA THR A 140 13.37 6.99 10.75
C THR A 140 14.07 6.15 11.81
N LEU A 141 13.42 6.01 12.99
CA LEU A 141 13.96 5.21 14.09
C LEU A 141 14.16 3.75 13.68
N GLY A 142 13.21 3.16 12.94
CA GLY A 142 13.31 1.78 12.44
C GLY A 142 14.50 1.61 11.50
N SER A 143 14.78 2.59 10.63
CA SER A 143 15.96 2.58 9.75
C SER A 143 17.27 2.65 10.55
N ALA A 144 17.31 3.46 11.62
CA ALA A 144 18.46 3.56 12.51
C ALA A 144 18.69 2.26 13.30
N LEU A 145 17.62 1.63 13.80
CA LEU A 145 17.68 0.34 14.48
C LEU A 145 18.20 -0.78 13.58
N LEU A 146 17.81 -0.79 12.30
CA LEU A 146 18.35 -1.72 11.29
C LEU A 146 19.82 -1.43 11.01
N MET A 147 20.22 -0.17 10.82
CA MET A 147 21.59 0.24 10.56
C MET A 147 22.52 -0.18 11.71
N LEU A 148 22.07 -0.01 12.95
CA LEU A 148 22.78 -0.42 14.16
C LEU A 148 22.71 -1.93 14.43
N ARG A 149 21.95 -2.69 13.65
CA ARG A 149 21.74 -4.14 13.79
C ARG A 149 21.10 -4.55 15.12
N PHE A 150 20.33 -3.66 15.75
CA PHE A 150 19.59 -3.99 16.96
C PHE A 150 18.34 -4.82 16.65
N VAL A 151 17.78 -4.65 15.45
CA VAL A 151 16.66 -5.45 14.94
C VAL A 151 16.94 -5.97 13.54
N SER A 152 16.33 -7.10 13.18
CA SER A 152 16.41 -7.62 11.82
C SER A 152 15.31 -6.96 10.95
N GLN A 153 15.50 -7.00 9.62
CA GLN A 153 14.49 -6.52 8.68
C GLN A 153 13.13 -7.21 8.88
N LYS A 154 13.13 -8.54 9.08
CA LYS A 154 11.90 -9.31 9.33
C LYS A 154 11.19 -8.85 10.61
N THR A 155 11.93 -8.59 11.66
CA THR A 155 11.40 -8.09 12.95
C THR A 155 10.79 -6.69 12.76
N LEU A 156 11.46 -5.80 12.03
CA LEU A 156 10.95 -4.46 11.74
C LEU A 156 9.68 -4.51 10.89
N GLU A 157 9.69 -5.25 9.78
CA GLU A 157 8.50 -5.44 8.93
C GLU A 157 7.32 -6.00 9.73
N GLY A 158 7.58 -6.98 10.58
CA GLY A 158 6.56 -7.58 11.43
C GLY A 158 6.02 -6.60 12.45
N ALA A 159 6.87 -5.81 13.11
CA ALA A 159 6.47 -4.80 14.10
C ALA A 159 5.60 -3.70 13.47
N LEU A 160 5.96 -3.20 12.29
CA LEU A 160 5.14 -2.22 11.56
C LEU A 160 3.77 -2.79 11.18
N ASN A 161 3.71 -4.05 10.75
CA ASN A 161 2.45 -4.74 10.51
C ASN A 161 1.62 -4.92 11.80
N LEU A 162 2.27 -5.25 12.93
CA LEU A 162 1.61 -5.36 14.23
C LEU A 162 1.02 -4.03 14.68
N GLN A 163 1.70 -2.91 14.44
CA GLN A 163 1.15 -1.58 14.72
C GLN A 163 -0.15 -1.30 13.96
N VAL A 164 -0.20 -1.68 12.68
CA VAL A 164 -1.44 -1.58 11.88
C VAL A 164 -2.53 -2.49 12.44
N MET A 165 -2.17 -3.73 12.81
CA MET A 165 -3.13 -4.68 13.39
C MET A 165 -3.64 -4.24 14.76
N LEU A 166 -2.80 -3.60 15.58
CA LEU A 166 -3.18 -2.96 16.85
C LEU A 166 -4.17 -1.83 16.62
N ARG A 167 -3.88 -0.94 15.68
CA ARG A 167 -4.78 0.17 15.31
C ARG A 167 -6.14 -0.34 14.83
N ASP A 168 -6.14 -1.42 14.05
CA ASP A 168 -7.34 -2.03 13.50
C ASP A 168 -8.08 -2.92 14.54
N GLY A 169 -7.57 -3.05 15.78
CA GLY A 169 -8.14 -3.90 16.84
C GLY A 169 -8.09 -5.40 16.54
N LYS A 170 -7.23 -5.83 15.59
CA LYS A 170 -7.10 -7.26 15.19
C LYS A 170 -6.23 -8.07 16.14
N VAL A 171 -5.38 -7.42 16.88
CA VAL A 171 -4.53 -7.99 17.93
C VAL A 171 -4.53 -7.06 19.14
N THR A 172 -4.39 -7.62 20.32
CA THR A 172 -4.18 -6.86 21.56
C THR A 172 -2.71 -6.53 21.74
N PHE A 173 -2.39 -5.55 22.56
CA PHE A 173 -1.00 -5.16 22.79
C PHE A 173 -0.14 -6.28 23.41
N PRO A 174 -0.63 -7.05 24.43
CA PRO A 174 0.10 -8.19 24.94
C PRO A 174 0.41 -9.25 23.87
N GLU A 175 -0.53 -9.51 22.96
CA GLU A 175 -0.30 -10.42 21.82
C GLU A 175 0.74 -9.84 20.85
N ALA A 176 0.67 -8.56 20.55
CA ALA A 176 1.66 -7.90 19.71
C ALA A 176 3.07 -7.97 20.30
N LEU A 177 3.21 -7.80 21.62
CA LEU A 177 4.49 -7.97 22.32
C LEU A 177 5.01 -9.40 22.19
N ALA A 178 4.16 -10.38 22.46
CA ALA A 178 4.51 -11.79 22.33
C ALA A 178 4.96 -12.15 20.91
N PHE A 179 4.21 -11.73 19.89
CA PHE A 179 4.54 -11.96 18.50
C PHE A 179 5.83 -11.23 18.08
N CYS A 180 6.01 -9.99 18.54
CA CYS A 180 7.21 -9.22 18.25
C CYS A 180 8.46 -9.88 18.83
N LYS A 181 8.38 -10.36 20.07
CA LYS A 181 9.44 -11.09 20.76
C LYS A 181 9.75 -12.41 20.05
N GLU A 182 8.73 -13.20 19.72
CA GLU A 182 8.87 -14.47 19.01
C GLU A 182 9.53 -14.28 17.64
N MET A 183 9.11 -13.28 16.86
CA MET A 183 9.75 -12.93 15.58
C MET A 183 11.23 -12.61 15.76
N HIS A 184 11.57 -11.84 16.81
CA HIS A 184 12.96 -11.45 17.06
C HIS A 184 13.82 -12.62 17.48
N GLU A 185 13.35 -13.46 18.41
CA GLU A 185 14.10 -14.62 18.94
C GLU A 185 14.29 -15.71 17.89
N ARG A 186 13.24 -16.03 17.13
CA ARG A 186 13.27 -17.09 16.11
C ARG A 186 13.73 -16.62 14.73
N GLN A 187 13.89 -15.31 14.52
CA GLN A 187 14.24 -14.69 13.23
C GLN A 187 13.28 -15.09 12.10
N VAL A 188 11.99 -15.24 12.43
CA VAL A 188 10.90 -15.60 11.53
C VAL A 188 10.04 -14.40 11.17
N SER A 189 9.22 -14.53 10.13
CA SER A 189 8.27 -13.51 9.72
C SER A 189 7.02 -13.50 10.60
N LEU A 190 6.31 -12.37 10.67
CA LEU A 190 5.00 -12.28 11.35
C LEU A 190 4.00 -13.31 10.83
N ARG A 191 4.06 -13.63 9.54
CA ARG A 191 3.17 -14.61 8.91
C ARG A 191 3.39 -16.02 9.48
N GLU A 192 4.62 -16.40 9.72
CA GLU A 192 4.96 -17.68 10.34
C GLU A 192 4.45 -17.73 11.77
N VAL A 193 4.72 -16.68 12.58
CA VAL A 193 4.23 -16.60 13.97
C VAL A 193 2.70 -16.64 14.05
N LEU A 194 1.99 -15.91 13.20
CA LEU A 194 0.53 -15.93 13.18
C LEU A 194 -0.01 -17.30 12.73
N GLY A 195 0.71 -17.99 11.82
CA GLY A 195 0.38 -19.35 11.39
C GLY A 195 0.49 -20.37 12.52
N ASP A 196 1.59 -20.33 13.24
CA ASP A 196 1.85 -21.20 14.38
C ASP A 196 0.83 -20.98 15.51
N ASN A 197 0.38 -19.75 15.72
CA ASN A 197 -0.61 -19.38 16.74
C ASN A 197 -2.09 -19.51 16.28
N GLY A 198 -2.34 -20.07 15.09
CA GLY A 198 -3.70 -20.29 14.56
C GLY A 198 -4.47 -18.99 14.22
N LYS A 199 -3.79 -17.85 14.26
CA LYS A 199 -4.35 -16.51 13.96
C LYS A 199 -4.18 -16.07 12.52
N LEU A 200 -3.73 -16.95 11.64
CA LEU A 200 -3.77 -16.70 10.20
C LEU A 200 -5.23 -16.57 9.76
N VAL A 201 -5.76 -15.36 9.87
CA VAL A 201 -6.93 -15.01 9.09
C VAL A 201 -6.45 -15.12 7.64
N ARG A 202 -6.89 -16.16 6.93
CA ARG A 202 -6.78 -16.22 5.48
C ARG A 202 -7.47 -14.96 4.97
N SER A 203 -6.70 -13.88 4.81
CA SER A 203 -7.19 -12.74 4.06
C SER A 203 -7.39 -13.26 2.65
N ASN A 204 -8.65 -13.53 2.30
CA ASN A 204 -9.06 -13.87 0.94
C ASN A 204 -8.86 -12.70 -0.04
N SER A 205 -8.10 -11.66 0.34
CA SER A 205 -7.72 -10.61 -0.59
C SER A 205 -6.65 -11.17 -1.52
N ALA A 206 -7.09 -11.56 -2.71
CA ALA A 206 -6.24 -12.05 -3.79
C ALA A 206 -5.21 -11.00 -4.28
N ALA A 207 -5.29 -9.78 -3.81
CA ALA A 207 -4.39 -8.68 -4.19
C ALA A 207 -3.34 -8.43 -3.09
N PRO A 208 -2.07 -8.27 -3.47
CA PRO A 208 -0.98 -7.93 -2.55
C PRO A 208 -1.17 -6.54 -1.96
N ARG A 209 -0.50 -6.25 -0.84
CA ARG A 209 -0.45 -4.90 -0.29
C ARG A 209 0.26 -3.98 -1.27
N ILE A 210 -0.13 -2.71 -1.29
CA ILE A 210 0.40 -1.72 -2.24
C ILE A 210 1.94 -1.63 -2.19
N GLY A 211 2.55 -1.66 -0.99
CA GLY A 211 4.00 -1.63 -0.82
C GLY A 211 4.68 -2.86 -1.43
N GLU A 212 4.18 -4.07 -1.18
CA GLU A 212 4.69 -5.31 -1.77
C GLU A 212 4.60 -5.27 -3.31
N PHE A 213 3.50 -4.72 -3.82
CA PHE A 213 3.27 -4.59 -5.25
C PHE A 213 4.26 -3.63 -5.92
N LEU A 214 4.52 -2.48 -5.30
CA LEU A 214 5.50 -1.50 -5.77
C LEU A 214 6.94 -2.04 -5.74
N VAL A 215 7.31 -2.80 -4.69
CA VAL A 215 8.61 -3.47 -4.59
C VAL A 215 8.77 -4.55 -5.67
N ALA A 216 7.74 -5.37 -5.89
CA ALA A 216 7.76 -6.39 -6.94
C ALA A 216 7.88 -5.78 -8.34
N ALA A 217 7.29 -4.60 -8.55
CA ALA A 217 7.46 -3.82 -9.77
C ALA A 217 8.84 -3.14 -9.88
N GLN A 218 9.69 -3.23 -8.85
CA GLN A 218 11.02 -2.61 -8.76
C GLN A 218 10.98 -1.07 -8.87
N LEU A 219 9.88 -0.45 -8.46
CA LEU A 219 9.69 1.00 -8.51
C LEU A 219 10.16 1.69 -7.23
N VAL A 220 10.13 0.97 -6.11
CA VAL A 220 10.57 1.42 -4.78
C VAL A 220 11.37 0.30 -4.13
N LYS A 221 12.34 0.68 -3.33
CA LYS A 221 13.11 -0.29 -2.52
C LYS A 221 12.30 -0.70 -1.29
N ASN A 222 12.55 -1.91 -0.79
CA ASN A 222 11.87 -2.38 0.42
C ASN A 222 12.14 -1.47 1.64
N THR A 223 13.35 -0.93 1.75
CA THR A 223 13.71 0.06 2.80
C THR A 223 12.89 1.34 2.71
N GLU A 224 12.57 1.82 1.51
CA GLU A 224 11.74 3.01 1.30
C GLU A 224 10.29 2.75 1.69
N VAL A 225 9.77 1.55 1.38
CA VAL A 225 8.43 1.13 1.82
C VAL A 225 8.36 1.02 3.34
N LEU A 226 9.37 0.45 4.00
CA LEU A 226 9.43 0.37 5.46
C LEU A 226 9.44 1.76 6.11
N THR A 227 10.27 2.66 5.57
CA THR A 227 10.30 4.07 6.02
C THR A 227 8.93 4.74 5.83
N ALA A 228 8.29 4.53 4.67
CA ALA A 228 6.96 5.08 4.41
C ALA A 228 5.87 4.46 5.31
N CYS A 229 5.99 3.18 5.68
CA CYS A 229 5.11 2.52 6.65
C CYS A 229 5.29 3.15 8.04
N GLU A 230 6.54 3.36 8.49
CA GLU A 230 6.83 3.95 9.79
C GLU A 230 6.25 5.37 9.89
N ILE A 231 6.53 6.24 8.92
CA ILE A 231 5.97 7.59 8.87
C ILE A 231 4.45 7.55 8.77
N GLY A 232 3.89 6.68 7.91
CA GLY A 232 2.44 6.55 7.75
C GLY A 232 1.73 6.10 9.02
N THR A 233 2.36 5.24 9.85
CA THR A 233 1.80 4.85 11.15
C THR A 233 1.94 5.95 12.19
N GLU A 234 3.00 6.75 12.14
CA GLU A 234 3.20 7.88 13.05
C GLU A 234 2.25 9.05 12.73
N GLU A 235 2.01 9.34 11.46
CA GLU A 235 1.20 10.48 10.98
C GLU A 235 -0.25 10.11 10.64
N ASP A 236 -0.65 8.84 10.82
CA ASP A 236 -1.95 8.30 10.37
C ASP A 236 -2.23 8.52 8.87
N ASN A 237 -1.16 8.52 8.07
CA ASN A 237 -1.20 8.69 6.63
C ASN A 237 -1.11 7.35 5.87
N ASN A 238 -1.60 7.34 4.64
CA ASN A 238 -1.44 6.19 3.75
C ASN A 238 -0.03 6.12 3.16
N ILE A 239 0.55 4.92 3.09
CA ILE A 239 1.89 4.66 2.52
C ILE A 239 2.07 5.32 1.14
N GLY A 240 1.06 5.26 0.28
CA GLY A 240 1.11 5.87 -1.05
C GLY A 240 1.30 7.38 -1.01
N ARG A 241 0.63 8.08 -0.09
CA ARG A 241 0.79 9.53 0.10
C ARG A 241 2.18 9.88 0.64
N VAL A 242 2.71 9.08 1.56
CA VAL A 242 4.06 9.29 2.08
C VAL A 242 5.10 9.12 0.96
N LEU A 243 4.97 8.10 0.12
CA LEU A 243 5.88 7.88 -1.03
C LEU A 243 5.79 9.02 -2.04
N LEU A 244 4.59 9.58 -2.28
CA LEU A 244 4.40 10.77 -3.13
C LEU A 244 5.07 12.01 -2.55
N SER A 245 4.80 12.34 -1.27
CA SER A 245 5.36 13.54 -0.62
C SER A 245 6.88 13.52 -0.56
N ARG A 246 7.49 12.34 -0.51
CA ARG A 246 8.94 12.14 -0.56
C ARG A 246 9.51 12.09 -1.99
N GLY A 247 8.68 12.23 -3.01
CA GLY A 247 9.12 12.20 -4.42
C GLY A 247 9.61 10.83 -4.90
N GLN A 248 9.32 9.76 -4.15
CA GLN A 248 9.74 8.38 -4.49
C GLN A 248 8.80 7.72 -5.49
N LEU A 249 7.60 8.27 -5.65
CA LEU A 249 6.57 7.78 -6.54
C LEU A 249 5.89 8.97 -7.23
N SER A 250 5.50 8.83 -8.49
CA SER A 250 4.65 9.81 -9.17
C SER A 250 3.17 9.50 -8.96
N GLU A 251 2.32 10.53 -9.06
CA GLU A 251 0.87 10.38 -8.92
C GLU A 251 0.30 9.40 -9.95
N LEU A 252 0.79 9.48 -11.20
CA LEU A 252 0.42 8.57 -12.28
C LEU A 252 0.65 7.10 -11.90
N VAL A 253 1.81 6.78 -11.33
CA VAL A 253 2.18 5.40 -10.95
C VAL A 253 1.37 4.94 -9.75
N LEU A 254 1.12 5.81 -8.76
CA LEU A 254 0.28 5.45 -7.61
C LEU A 254 -1.16 5.17 -8.05
N GLU A 255 -1.74 6.00 -8.90
CA GLU A 255 -3.08 5.80 -9.44
C GLU A 255 -3.18 4.48 -10.21
N ALA A 256 -2.20 4.21 -11.08
CA ALA A 256 -2.12 2.95 -11.82
C ALA A 256 -1.99 1.74 -10.88
N ALA A 257 -1.18 1.83 -9.83
CA ALA A 257 -1.00 0.76 -8.86
C ALA A 257 -2.31 0.45 -8.10
N LEU A 258 -3.06 1.47 -7.69
CA LEU A 258 -4.35 1.30 -7.01
C LEU A 258 -5.41 0.71 -7.96
N LYS A 259 -5.48 1.15 -9.22
CA LYS A 259 -6.38 0.58 -10.24
C LYS A 259 -6.06 -0.89 -10.50
N LEU A 260 -4.78 -1.22 -10.69
CA LEU A 260 -4.33 -2.60 -10.90
C LEU A 260 -4.61 -3.49 -9.69
N GLN A 261 -4.47 -2.97 -8.46
CA GLN A 261 -4.80 -3.69 -7.25
C GLN A 261 -6.31 -4.06 -7.22
N ASN A 262 -7.18 -3.14 -7.57
CA ASN A 262 -8.62 -3.39 -7.70
C ASN A 262 -8.92 -4.42 -8.81
N MET A 263 -8.24 -4.33 -9.96
CA MET A 263 -8.40 -5.28 -11.05
C MET A 263 -7.91 -6.69 -10.69
N MET A 264 -6.86 -6.82 -9.86
CA MET A 264 -6.43 -8.10 -9.31
C MET A 264 -7.47 -8.68 -8.33
N GLN A 265 -8.06 -7.85 -7.47
CA GLN A 265 -9.15 -8.27 -6.58
C GLN A 265 -10.36 -8.80 -7.36
N SER A 266 -10.70 -8.14 -8.46
CA SER A 266 -11.77 -8.54 -9.38
C SER A 266 -11.36 -9.69 -10.32
N ARG A 267 -10.14 -10.23 -10.18
CA ARG A 267 -9.57 -11.31 -11.02
C ARG A 267 -9.51 -10.98 -12.51
N VAL A 268 -9.46 -9.70 -12.87
CA VAL A 268 -9.29 -9.25 -14.26
C VAL A 268 -7.86 -9.49 -14.73
N PHE A 269 -6.88 -9.24 -13.84
CA PHE A 269 -5.47 -9.49 -14.11
C PHE A 269 -4.86 -10.41 -13.06
N THR A 270 -3.87 -11.22 -13.50
CA THR A 270 -2.98 -11.95 -12.61
C THR A 270 -1.98 -10.97 -11.97
N TYR A 271 -1.41 -11.35 -10.83
CA TYR A 271 -0.39 -10.56 -10.15
C TYR A 271 0.79 -10.20 -11.05
N ARG A 272 1.31 -11.19 -11.78
CA ARG A 272 2.46 -11.00 -12.67
C ARG A 272 2.14 -10.03 -13.82
N ARG A 273 0.96 -10.16 -14.43
CA ARG A 273 0.50 -9.22 -15.47
C ARG A 273 0.38 -7.80 -14.92
N ALA A 274 -0.17 -7.64 -13.73
CA ALA A 274 -0.30 -6.34 -13.08
C ALA A 274 1.07 -5.70 -12.78
N VAL A 275 2.05 -6.48 -12.32
CA VAL A 275 3.44 -6.02 -12.09
C VAL A 275 4.06 -5.52 -13.40
N LYS A 276 3.88 -6.26 -14.50
CA LYS A 276 4.38 -5.85 -15.81
C LYS A 276 3.75 -4.55 -16.29
N LEU A 277 2.42 -4.44 -16.23
CA LEU A 277 1.70 -3.23 -16.61
C LEU A 277 2.15 -2.02 -15.79
N LEU A 278 2.36 -2.19 -14.49
CA LEU A 278 2.81 -1.10 -13.62
C LEU A 278 4.24 -0.64 -13.98
N ARG A 279 5.14 -1.56 -14.31
CA ARG A 279 6.48 -1.23 -14.84
C ARG A 279 6.40 -0.44 -16.14
N LEU A 280 5.48 -0.80 -17.03
CA LEU A 280 5.27 -0.10 -18.29
C LEU A 280 4.74 1.32 -18.08
N VAL A 281 3.78 1.51 -17.16
CA VAL A 281 3.31 2.86 -16.75
C VAL A 281 4.48 3.72 -16.31
N TYR A 282 5.35 3.17 -15.47
CA TYR A 282 6.53 3.90 -14.98
C TYR A 282 7.54 4.21 -16.09
N LYS A 283 7.88 3.21 -16.92
CA LYS A 283 8.89 3.32 -17.98
C LYS A 283 8.46 4.29 -19.08
N LEU A 284 7.19 4.25 -19.48
CA LEU A 284 6.66 5.02 -20.60
C LEU A 284 6.06 6.37 -20.19
N GLY A 285 5.78 6.56 -18.89
CA GLY A 285 5.10 7.76 -18.40
C GLY A 285 3.68 7.94 -18.99
N ALA A 286 3.04 6.85 -19.42
CA ALA A 286 1.73 6.85 -20.04
C ALA A 286 0.66 6.33 -19.07
N PRO A 287 -0.61 6.80 -19.16
CA PRO A 287 -1.72 6.32 -18.36
C PRO A 287 -1.95 4.81 -18.54
N LEU A 288 -2.38 4.13 -17.47
CA LEU A 288 -2.63 2.68 -17.47
C LEU A 288 -3.63 2.28 -18.57
N GLU A 289 -4.67 3.07 -18.77
CA GLU A 289 -5.71 2.82 -19.76
C GLU A 289 -5.12 2.76 -21.17
N GLN A 290 -4.25 3.69 -21.51
CA GLN A 290 -3.57 3.70 -22.81
C GLN A 290 -2.71 2.45 -23.00
N ILE A 291 -1.98 2.03 -21.97
CA ILE A 291 -1.13 0.82 -22.04
C ILE A 291 -1.98 -0.45 -22.21
N ILE A 292 -3.12 -0.52 -21.53
CA ILE A 292 -4.07 -1.64 -21.69
C ILE A 292 -4.64 -1.66 -23.11
N GLU A 293 -5.07 -0.53 -23.64
CA GLU A 293 -5.60 -0.40 -25.00
C GLU A 293 -4.54 -0.82 -26.06
N GLU A 294 -3.31 -0.41 -25.88
CA GLU A 294 -2.21 -0.77 -26.78
C GLU A 294 -1.89 -2.26 -26.73
N SER A 295 -1.88 -2.86 -25.53
CA SER A 295 -1.72 -4.30 -25.38
C SER A 295 -2.87 -5.08 -26.04
N GLN A 296 -4.09 -4.58 -25.91
CA GLN A 296 -5.28 -5.17 -26.53
C GLN A 296 -5.26 -5.05 -28.05
N ALA A 297 -4.78 -3.91 -28.57
CA ALA A 297 -4.59 -3.73 -30.01
C ALA A 297 -3.57 -4.73 -30.59
N LEU A 298 -2.53 -5.08 -29.86
CA LEU A 298 -1.55 -6.09 -30.29
C LEU A 298 -2.17 -7.48 -30.35
N ASP A 299 -3.02 -7.84 -29.39
CA ASP A 299 -3.75 -9.12 -29.42
C ASP A 299 -4.73 -9.19 -30.60
N ASP A 300 -5.40 -8.09 -30.95
CA ASP A 300 -6.28 -8.03 -32.11
C ASP A 300 -5.50 -8.13 -33.43
N VAL A 301 -4.35 -7.47 -33.52
CA VAL A 301 -3.42 -7.63 -34.64
C VAL A 301 -2.98 -9.10 -34.78
N PHE A 302 -2.63 -9.74 -33.66
CA PHE A 302 -2.25 -11.15 -33.69
C PHE A 302 -3.38 -12.06 -34.24
N LYS A 303 -4.64 -11.81 -33.87
CA LYS A 303 -5.79 -12.53 -34.45
C LYS A 303 -5.85 -12.36 -35.95
N LEU A 304 -5.61 -11.16 -36.47
CA LEU A 304 -5.57 -10.90 -37.92
C LEU A 304 -4.38 -11.59 -38.59
N LEU A 305 -3.18 -11.55 -38.01
CA LEU A 305 -1.98 -12.24 -38.53
C LEU A 305 -2.18 -13.76 -38.59
N ARG A 306 -2.82 -14.32 -37.57
CA ARG A 306 -3.19 -15.73 -37.52
C ARG A 306 -4.21 -16.08 -38.63
N ARG A 307 -5.24 -15.25 -38.81
CA ARG A 307 -6.24 -15.42 -39.87
C ARG A 307 -5.63 -15.30 -41.26
N ALA A 308 -4.61 -14.46 -41.41
CA ALA A 308 -3.81 -14.33 -42.62
C ALA A 308 -2.79 -15.46 -42.81
N ALA A 309 -2.74 -16.48 -41.96
CA ALA A 309 -1.78 -17.58 -41.96
C ALA A 309 -0.30 -17.16 -41.97
N ILE A 310 0.02 -15.98 -41.45
CA ILE A 310 1.39 -15.47 -41.31
C ILE A 310 2.14 -16.19 -40.18
N VAL A 311 1.44 -16.55 -39.10
CA VAL A 311 2.00 -17.32 -38.00
C VAL A 311 1.44 -18.74 -38.01
N PRO A 312 2.30 -19.78 -38.18
CA PRO A 312 1.88 -21.17 -38.18
C PRO A 312 1.22 -21.59 -36.87
N GLU A 313 0.09 -22.28 -36.93
CA GLU A 313 -0.67 -22.79 -35.79
C GLU A 313 0.15 -23.64 -34.80
N LYS A 314 1.17 -24.37 -35.32
CA LYS A 314 2.08 -25.15 -34.50
C LYS A 314 2.88 -24.23 -33.56
N ILE A 315 3.45 -23.15 -34.08
CA ILE A 315 4.23 -22.17 -33.32
C ILE A 315 3.34 -21.50 -32.29
N VAL A 316 2.10 -21.15 -32.65
CA VAL A 316 1.14 -20.55 -31.70
C VAL A 316 0.86 -21.48 -30.51
N ARG A 317 0.66 -22.77 -30.80
CA ARG A 317 0.42 -23.77 -29.75
C ARG A 317 1.65 -24.00 -28.89
N ASP A 318 2.83 -24.12 -29.47
CA ASP A 318 4.08 -24.34 -28.75
C ASP A 318 4.36 -23.16 -27.80
N VAL A 319 4.24 -21.94 -28.30
CA VAL A 319 4.41 -20.72 -27.47
C VAL A 319 3.32 -20.61 -26.39
N ALA A 320 2.07 -20.91 -26.72
CA ALA A 320 0.98 -20.87 -25.73
C ALA A 320 1.18 -21.90 -24.60
N CYS A 321 1.76 -23.08 -24.91
CA CYS A 321 2.09 -24.08 -23.90
C CYS A 321 3.30 -23.68 -23.05
N GLU A 322 4.24 -22.92 -23.58
CA GLU A 322 5.43 -22.45 -22.89
C GLU A 322 5.18 -21.22 -22.01
N ILE A 323 4.12 -20.44 -22.30
CA ILE A 323 3.69 -19.32 -21.46
C ILE A 323 3.03 -19.89 -20.19
N VAL A 324 3.85 -20.48 -19.31
CA VAL A 324 3.38 -21.10 -18.07
C VAL A 324 2.85 -20.07 -17.08
N ASP A 325 3.26 -18.81 -17.21
CA ASP A 325 3.12 -17.80 -16.14
C ASP A 325 2.23 -16.59 -16.50
N PHE A 326 1.63 -16.51 -17.65
CA PHE A 326 0.68 -15.45 -18.06
C PHE A 326 1.16 -14.00 -17.86
N GLU A 327 2.47 -13.75 -17.88
CA GLU A 327 3.02 -12.39 -17.87
C GLU A 327 2.80 -11.71 -19.23
N ASP A 328 3.06 -12.44 -20.29
CA ASP A 328 2.90 -11.99 -21.68
C ASP A 328 1.62 -12.54 -22.29
N THR A 329 1.02 -11.76 -23.19
CA THR A 329 0.04 -12.33 -24.12
C THR A 329 0.77 -13.20 -25.14
N VAL A 330 0.05 -14.10 -25.80
CA VAL A 330 0.62 -14.93 -26.86
C VAL A 330 1.23 -14.05 -27.96
N ALA A 331 0.58 -12.91 -28.25
CA ALA A 331 1.05 -11.94 -29.24
C ALA A 331 2.40 -11.30 -28.82
N GLU A 332 2.51 -10.87 -27.56
CA GLU A 332 3.75 -10.29 -27.00
C GLU A 332 4.90 -11.31 -27.01
N ALA A 333 4.63 -12.55 -26.61
CA ALA A 333 5.62 -13.61 -26.59
C ALA A 333 6.09 -14.02 -28.00
N LEU A 334 5.19 -14.07 -28.98
CA LEU A 334 5.54 -14.34 -30.37
C LEU A 334 6.40 -13.24 -30.99
N LEU A 335 6.11 -11.99 -30.64
CA LEU A 335 6.84 -10.83 -31.12
C LEU A 335 8.23 -10.75 -30.48
N SER A 336 8.34 -10.88 -29.16
CA SER A 336 9.62 -10.86 -28.44
C SER A 336 10.57 -11.99 -28.82
N ARG A 337 10.03 -13.15 -29.21
CA ARG A 337 10.81 -14.29 -29.72
C ARG A 337 11.11 -14.22 -31.22
N GLY A 338 10.66 -13.16 -31.90
CA GLY A 338 10.92 -12.95 -33.32
C GLY A 338 10.08 -13.80 -34.28
N TYR A 339 9.05 -14.50 -33.78
CA TYR A 339 8.11 -15.25 -34.65
C TYR A 339 7.17 -14.33 -35.44
N ILE A 340 6.93 -13.12 -34.92
CA ILE A 340 6.24 -12.06 -35.64
C ILE A 340 7.28 -10.98 -35.99
N ASN A 341 7.42 -10.72 -37.31
CA ASN A 341 8.25 -9.62 -37.75
C ASN A 341 7.57 -8.29 -37.38
N PRO A 342 8.31 -7.27 -36.85
CA PRO A 342 7.79 -5.93 -36.58
C PRO A 342 7.06 -5.30 -37.78
N ILE A 343 7.49 -5.59 -39.01
CA ILE A 343 6.81 -5.13 -40.22
C ILE A 343 5.41 -5.73 -40.31
N HIS A 344 5.26 -7.04 -40.06
CA HIS A 344 3.96 -7.71 -40.08
C HIS A 344 3.02 -7.13 -38.99
N ALA A 345 3.54 -6.84 -37.82
CA ALA A 345 2.78 -6.18 -36.75
C ALA A 345 2.28 -4.78 -37.16
N ARG A 346 3.13 -4.00 -37.87
CA ARG A 346 2.73 -2.67 -38.39
C ARG A 346 1.64 -2.77 -39.44
N ILE A 347 1.76 -3.71 -40.37
CA ILE A 347 0.73 -3.97 -41.39
C ILE A 347 -0.59 -4.35 -40.71
N GLY A 348 -0.54 -5.25 -39.75
CA GLY A 348 -1.69 -5.66 -38.96
C GLY A 348 -2.37 -4.47 -38.21
N LEU A 349 -1.58 -3.58 -37.59
CA LEU A 349 -2.10 -2.38 -36.92
C LEU A 349 -2.79 -1.44 -37.91
N ALA A 350 -2.20 -1.18 -39.06
CA ALA A 350 -2.81 -0.36 -40.12
C ALA A 350 -4.14 -0.94 -40.64
N CYS A 351 -4.19 -2.27 -40.75
CA CYS A 351 -5.43 -2.95 -41.13
C CYS A 351 -6.49 -2.88 -40.00
N LEU A 352 -6.07 -3.05 -38.75
CA LEU A 352 -6.96 -2.95 -37.59
C LEU A 352 -7.64 -1.57 -37.51
N GLU A 353 -6.89 -0.50 -37.76
CA GLU A 353 -7.41 0.86 -37.75
C GLU A 353 -8.47 1.05 -38.83
N ARG A 354 -8.23 0.52 -40.06
CA ARG A 354 -9.22 0.57 -41.14
C ARG A 354 -10.48 -0.24 -40.83
N ILE A 355 -10.34 -1.37 -40.11
CA ILE A 355 -11.49 -2.13 -39.60
C ILE A 355 -12.29 -1.28 -38.63
N ARG A 356 -11.62 -0.62 -37.66
CA ARG A 356 -12.26 0.26 -36.68
C ARG A 356 -12.98 1.45 -37.30
N ASN A 357 -12.43 1.99 -38.40
CA ASN A 357 -13.05 3.04 -39.19
C ASN A 357 -14.18 2.55 -40.11
N GLY A 358 -14.43 1.24 -40.21
CA GLY A 358 -15.44 0.67 -41.08
C GLY A 358 -15.07 0.64 -42.56
N GLU A 359 -13.78 0.89 -42.92
CA GLU A 359 -13.32 0.95 -44.30
C GLU A 359 -13.16 -0.45 -44.92
N ILE A 360 -12.77 -1.44 -44.11
CA ILE A 360 -12.56 -2.82 -44.54
C ILE A 360 -13.09 -3.81 -43.49
N CYS A 361 -13.48 -5.00 -43.93
CA CYS A 361 -13.82 -6.10 -43.03
C CYS A 361 -12.57 -6.95 -42.69
N GLU A 362 -12.67 -7.78 -41.64
CA GLU A 362 -11.56 -8.65 -41.21
C GLU A 362 -11.02 -9.58 -42.29
N ASP A 363 -11.88 -10.12 -43.17
CA ASP A 363 -11.45 -11.00 -44.27
C ASP A 363 -10.61 -10.26 -45.30
N LYS A 364 -11.01 -9.03 -45.67
CA LYS A 364 -10.21 -8.16 -46.52
C LYS A 364 -8.89 -7.77 -45.86
N ALA A 365 -8.90 -7.50 -44.58
CA ALA A 365 -7.68 -7.20 -43.82
C ALA A 365 -6.72 -8.41 -43.83
N ALA A 366 -7.20 -9.60 -43.54
CA ALA A 366 -6.39 -10.81 -43.57
C ALA A 366 -5.80 -11.08 -44.98
N PHE A 367 -6.59 -10.89 -46.04
CA PHE A 367 -6.11 -10.98 -47.41
C PHE A 367 -5.01 -9.96 -47.74
N LEU A 368 -5.19 -8.69 -47.33
CA LEU A 368 -4.20 -7.65 -47.52
C LEU A 368 -2.89 -7.95 -46.76
N ILE A 369 -3.00 -8.39 -45.49
CA ILE A 369 -1.85 -8.80 -44.66
C ILE A 369 -1.10 -9.94 -45.37
N TYR A 370 -1.80 -10.99 -45.81
CA TYR A 370 -1.19 -12.12 -46.51
C TYR A 370 -0.39 -11.65 -47.72
N HIS A 371 -0.99 -10.80 -48.57
CA HIS A 371 -0.33 -10.32 -49.79
C HIS A 371 0.87 -9.40 -49.48
N CYS A 372 0.75 -8.49 -48.53
CA CYS A 372 1.84 -7.59 -48.16
C CYS A 372 3.02 -8.34 -47.52
N CYS A 373 2.75 -9.36 -46.70
CA CYS A 373 3.82 -10.09 -46.01
C CYS A 373 4.54 -11.09 -46.93
N ASN A 374 3.87 -11.61 -47.98
CA ASN A 374 4.46 -12.60 -48.89
C ASN A 374 5.05 -12.03 -50.20
N LYS A 375 4.90 -10.73 -50.46
CA LYS A 375 5.46 -10.04 -51.62
C LYS A 375 6.28 -8.83 -51.21
N PRO A 376 7.51 -9.00 -50.76
CA PRO A 376 8.39 -7.88 -50.37
C PRO A 376 8.63 -7.00 -51.61
N GLY A 377 8.39 -5.70 -51.45
CA GLY A 377 8.56 -4.69 -52.51
C GLY A 377 7.29 -3.93 -52.93
N GLN A 378 6.08 -4.49 -52.68
CA GLN A 378 4.83 -3.75 -52.84
C GLN A 378 4.34 -3.08 -51.53
N GLU A 379 5.02 -3.33 -50.46
CA GLU A 379 4.74 -2.78 -49.14
C GLU A 379 4.80 -1.24 -49.14
N MET A 380 5.78 -0.65 -49.83
CA MET A 380 6.02 0.79 -49.86
C MET A 380 4.90 1.58 -50.57
N GLU A 381 4.29 1.01 -51.59
CA GLU A 381 3.25 1.69 -52.36
C GLU A 381 1.91 1.75 -51.60
N MET A 382 1.62 0.74 -50.82
CA MET A 382 0.45 0.75 -49.91
C MET A 382 0.71 1.62 -48.65
N PHE A 383 1.96 1.63 -48.14
CA PHE A 383 2.35 2.40 -46.98
C PHE A 383 2.59 3.89 -47.26
N SER A 384 2.88 4.32 -48.47
CA SER A 384 3.04 5.73 -48.84
C SER A 384 1.73 6.53 -48.69
N ARG A 385 0.61 5.85 -48.50
CA ARG A 385 -0.71 6.47 -48.19
C ARG A 385 -1.03 6.54 -46.70
N ILE A 386 -0.15 6.04 -45.81
CA ILE A 386 -0.36 6.03 -44.37
C ILE A 386 0.32 7.25 -43.76
N ASN A 387 -0.44 7.99 -42.95
CA ASN A 387 0.03 9.22 -42.28
C ASN A 387 1.13 8.91 -41.26
N TRP A 388 2.36 9.41 -41.49
CA TRP A 388 3.57 9.13 -40.70
C TRP A 388 3.52 9.67 -39.27
N SER A 389 2.58 10.55 -38.90
CA SER A 389 2.38 11.00 -37.53
C SER A 389 1.91 9.89 -36.57
N GLU A 390 1.32 8.84 -37.09
CA GLU A 390 0.90 7.64 -36.34
C GLU A 390 2.03 6.67 -36.10
N LEU A 391 3.10 6.70 -36.90
CA LEU A 391 4.29 5.89 -36.70
C LEU A 391 5.08 6.24 -35.44
N ARG A 392 4.96 7.47 -34.91
CA ARG A 392 5.52 7.82 -33.60
C ARG A 392 4.80 7.07 -32.46
N ARG A 393 3.49 6.83 -32.56
CA ARG A 393 2.76 5.97 -31.61
C ARG A 393 3.19 4.52 -31.69
N LEU A 394 3.55 4.05 -32.89
CA LEU A 394 4.07 2.70 -33.13
C LEU A 394 5.51 2.50 -32.64
N GLN A 395 6.34 3.55 -32.64
CA GLN A 395 7.67 3.51 -32.00
C GLN A 395 7.58 3.38 -30.47
N LEU A 396 6.64 4.05 -29.84
CA LEU A 396 6.31 3.84 -28.42
C LEU A 396 5.93 2.38 -28.13
N ARG A 397 5.27 1.70 -29.08
CA ARG A 397 4.92 0.28 -28.98
C ARG A 397 6.11 -0.66 -29.16
N GLN A 398 7.19 -0.27 -29.84
CA GLN A 398 8.44 -1.05 -29.88
C GLN A 398 9.14 -1.07 -28.51
N ASP A 399 9.04 0.02 -27.73
CA ASP A 399 9.57 0.08 -26.37
C ASP A 399 8.74 -0.75 -25.37
N LEU A 400 7.48 -1.09 -25.71
CA LEU A 400 6.66 -2.03 -24.94
C LEU A 400 7.14 -3.50 -25.06
N LEU A 401 8.01 -3.79 -26.01
CA LEU A 401 8.36 -5.14 -26.45
C LEU A 401 9.84 -5.49 -26.20
N VAL A 402 10.62 -4.56 -25.64
CA VAL A 402 11.97 -4.73 -25.14
C VAL A 402 12.00 -4.61 -23.62
#